data_4b294d1d7be21887cd1f7a34e4997edf
#
_entry.id   4b294d1d7be21887cd1f7a34e4997edf
#
_cell.length_a   1.000
_cell.length_b   1.000
_cell.length_c   1.000
_cell.angle_alpha   90.00
_cell.angle_beta   90.00
_cell.angle_gamma   90.00
#
_symmetry.space_group_name_H-M   'P 1'
#
loop_
_entity.id
_entity.type
_entity.pdbx_description
1 polymer ?
#
loop_
_entity_poly.entity_id
_entity_poly.type
_entity_poly.pdbx_seq_one_letter_code
_entity_poly.pdbx_strand_id
1 'polypeptide(L)'
;MTIPRVTGEVTVQLPAWNALYQIRDFSSHVQRVEAFIGSEKAPIEKVDKQTWRIGGKGTVTVRYATYWDEPGPFATQLNSDHAFLNPALILFYVPNRRSEEVHLSMPDVPGAWNVAAASLTATESTEGARNFTFDAQSYDALVDAPIEVGKFEEFDLPGIAPHVTAVVHGDSWNKNQIEEDLKRICRYEIKLMGGASFEHYMFIVHIGKAANGPGGGMEHANSTAISVSSDEFLPGVAAHEFFHLWNVKRIRPASLEPVDYSKEQFTRALWFAEGVTSAYASYTLVRSGIWSKARFYEDLGEQISELEARPANRWQSAEQSSLDAWLEKYPLYNRPEYSVSYYTKGQVLGVLLDVLIRDRTNNEKSLDDVLRAMNEEFAKKGKPYRDSLDIRLTAEYIAGGSFEDFFRRHVAGAEALPYRETLSLAGLELHSLERRRAVLGFAAERDASGAVIVRDVEARSSAAQADLRPGDVILSWNGKDVPRSLARWLREQKAGDLLRLRVRREEKEVAIELRLGEAVETLYQVAEESRATEKARSVREGLLRGVTQAVATK
;
A
#
# COMPACT_ATOMS: atom_id res chain seq x y z
N MET A 1 6.00 29.25 8.08
CA MET A 1 7.14 28.57 8.73
C MET A 1 8.08 29.62 9.30
N THR A 2 8.53 29.44 10.54
CA THR A 2 9.48 30.37 11.19
C THR A 2 10.74 29.60 11.54
N ILE A 3 11.91 30.13 11.13
CA ILE A 3 13.22 29.48 11.26
C ILE A 3 14.11 30.40 12.10
N PRO A 4 14.33 30.12 13.40
CA PRO A 4 15.17 30.94 14.25
C PRO A 4 16.65 30.70 13.98
N ARG A 5 17.51 31.70 14.41
CA ARG A 5 18.97 31.58 14.45
C ARG A 5 19.63 31.30 13.10
N VAL A 6 19.13 31.89 12.02
CA VAL A 6 19.80 31.84 10.71
C VAL A 6 21.04 32.76 10.72
N THR A 7 22.19 32.28 10.23
CA THR A 7 23.48 32.99 10.33
C THR A 7 23.97 33.60 9.03
N GLY A 8 23.23 33.46 7.93
CA GLY A 8 23.59 34.05 6.63
C GLY A 8 22.69 33.56 5.51
N GLU A 9 22.59 32.27 5.36
CA GLU A 9 21.72 31.62 4.35
C GLU A 9 21.04 30.40 4.98
N VAL A 10 19.82 30.13 4.55
CA VAL A 10 19.10 28.91 4.90
C VAL A 10 18.41 28.32 3.66
N THR A 11 18.44 27.00 3.55
CA THR A 11 17.73 26.26 2.52
C THR A 11 16.49 25.61 3.11
N VAL A 12 15.35 25.76 2.43
CA VAL A 12 14.13 25.05 2.76
C VAL A 12 13.74 24.13 1.60
N GLN A 13 13.22 22.97 1.92
CA GLN A 13 12.76 21.99 0.94
C GLN A 13 11.35 21.50 1.27
N LEU A 14 10.62 21.08 0.24
CA LEU A 14 9.42 20.25 0.38
C LEU A 14 9.79 18.82 -0.04
N PRO A 15 9.31 17.77 0.64
CA PRO A 15 9.50 16.40 0.18
C PRO A 15 9.02 16.19 -1.27
N ALA A 16 9.72 15.32 -2.01
CA ALA A 16 9.29 14.88 -3.33
C ALA A 16 8.46 13.59 -3.26
N TRP A 17 8.55 12.88 -2.13
CA TRP A 17 7.81 11.65 -1.84
C TRP A 17 7.73 11.43 -0.32
N ASN A 18 6.82 10.56 0.10
CA ASN A 18 6.69 10.13 1.50
C ASN A 18 6.24 8.67 1.62
N ALA A 19 5.63 8.12 0.57
CA ALA A 19 5.09 6.77 0.51
C ALA A 19 4.98 6.29 -0.94
N LEU A 20 4.55 5.07 -1.16
CA LEU A 20 4.35 4.44 -2.47
C LEU A 20 5.61 4.30 -3.32
N TYR A 21 6.79 4.62 -2.79
CA TYR A 21 8.04 4.60 -3.57
C TYR A 21 7.91 5.30 -4.92
N GLN A 22 7.29 6.48 -4.92
CA GLN A 22 7.03 7.29 -6.11
C GLN A 22 7.42 8.74 -5.88
N ILE A 23 8.16 9.33 -6.82
CA ILE A 23 8.34 10.78 -6.85
C ILE A 23 7.03 11.42 -7.31
N ARG A 24 6.37 12.14 -6.41
CA ARG A 24 5.07 12.77 -6.62
C ARG A 24 5.15 14.29 -6.80
N ASP A 25 6.34 14.88 -6.59
CA ASP A 25 6.62 16.31 -6.82
C ASP A 25 5.59 17.24 -6.13
N PHE A 26 5.40 17.09 -4.82
CA PHE A 26 4.44 17.86 -4.02
C PHE A 26 4.61 19.38 -4.19
N SER A 27 5.80 19.84 -4.56
CA SER A 27 6.08 21.22 -4.88
C SER A 27 5.29 21.79 -6.07
N SER A 28 4.65 20.94 -6.89
CA SER A 28 3.73 21.38 -7.95
C SER A 28 2.48 22.08 -7.40
N HIS A 29 2.11 21.80 -6.14
CA HIS A 29 0.98 22.42 -5.43
C HIS A 29 1.36 23.72 -4.70
N VAL A 30 2.65 24.08 -4.65
CA VAL A 30 3.14 25.24 -3.89
C VAL A 30 3.00 26.53 -4.71
N GLN A 31 2.47 27.56 -4.05
CA GLN A 31 2.25 28.88 -4.61
C GLN A 31 2.80 29.98 -3.70
N ARG A 32 3.16 31.11 -4.30
CA ARG A 32 3.46 32.37 -3.61
C ARG A 32 4.46 32.25 -2.46
N VAL A 33 5.64 31.67 -2.73
CA VAL A 33 6.67 31.55 -1.70
C VAL A 33 7.36 32.89 -1.51
N GLU A 34 7.32 33.43 -0.28
CA GLU A 34 7.96 34.68 0.14
C GLU A 34 8.73 34.45 1.44
N ALA A 35 9.83 35.17 1.61
CA ALA A 35 10.64 35.14 2.83
C ALA A 35 10.76 36.52 3.46
N PHE A 36 10.83 36.56 4.79
CA PHE A 36 10.92 37.79 5.57
C PHE A 36 11.93 37.67 6.72
N ILE A 37 12.58 38.77 7.07
CA ILE A 37 13.35 38.94 8.31
C ILE A 37 12.73 40.11 9.06
N GLY A 38 12.04 39.82 10.15
CA GLY A 38 11.13 40.80 10.77
C GLY A 38 10.01 41.17 9.80
N SER A 39 9.89 42.47 9.47
CA SER A 39 8.91 42.98 8.48
C SER A 39 9.47 43.13 7.06
N GLU A 40 10.78 42.98 6.87
CA GLU A 40 11.43 43.20 5.58
C GLU A 40 11.48 41.94 4.74
N LYS A 41 11.26 42.07 3.41
CA LYS A 41 11.41 40.93 2.48
C LYS A 41 12.88 40.51 2.41
N ALA A 42 13.12 39.22 2.59
CA ALA A 42 14.41 38.57 2.41
C ALA A 42 14.60 38.10 0.95
N PRO A 43 15.82 38.09 0.43
CA PRO A 43 16.11 37.45 -0.86
C PRO A 43 15.76 35.98 -0.82
N ILE A 44 15.03 35.50 -1.82
CA ILE A 44 14.67 34.11 -1.98
C ILE A 44 14.86 33.68 -3.44
N GLU A 45 15.50 32.55 -3.64
CA GLU A 45 15.75 31.94 -4.95
C GLU A 45 15.21 30.50 -4.96
N LYS A 46 14.46 30.11 -6.00
CA LYS A 46 14.09 28.72 -6.23
C LYS A 46 15.24 28.04 -6.96
N VAL A 47 15.93 27.10 -6.28
CA VAL A 47 17.15 26.43 -6.76
C VAL A 47 16.82 25.24 -7.67
N ASP A 48 15.79 24.50 -7.31
CA ASP A 48 15.26 23.38 -8.09
C ASP A 48 13.73 23.28 -7.90
N LYS A 49 13.10 22.18 -8.36
CA LYS A 49 11.64 22.03 -8.30
C LYS A 49 11.06 22.09 -6.87
N GLN A 50 11.83 21.73 -5.85
CA GLN A 50 11.37 21.55 -4.46
C GLN A 50 12.21 22.29 -3.42
N THR A 51 13.24 23.05 -3.83
CA THR A 51 14.23 23.69 -2.95
C THR A 51 14.27 25.20 -3.15
N TRP A 52 14.25 25.94 -2.06
CA TRP A 52 14.42 27.39 -2.03
C TRP A 52 15.58 27.78 -1.10
N ARG A 53 16.39 28.71 -1.57
CA ARG A 53 17.50 29.32 -0.84
C ARG A 53 17.12 30.72 -0.40
N ILE A 54 17.32 31.04 0.86
CA ILE A 54 16.91 32.31 1.47
C ILE A 54 18.12 32.95 2.13
N GLY A 55 18.47 34.17 1.71
CA GLY A 55 19.54 34.94 2.30
C GLY A 55 19.07 35.77 3.50
N GLY A 56 19.87 35.82 4.58
CA GLY A 56 19.60 36.69 5.71
C GLY A 56 20.13 36.17 7.03
N LYS A 57 20.05 37.03 8.07
CA LYS A 57 20.49 36.71 9.44
C LYS A 57 19.36 36.96 10.43
N GLY A 58 19.24 36.13 11.44
CA GLY A 58 18.22 36.24 12.48
C GLY A 58 17.09 35.23 12.34
N THR A 59 15.87 35.63 12.63
CA THR A 59 14.68 34.77 12.45
C THR A 59 14.10 35.01 11.06
N VAL A 60 14.07 33.96 10.25
CA VAL A 60 13.48 33.96 8.90
C VAL A 60 12.07 33.42 8.97
N THR A 61 11.11 34.13 8.39
CA THR A 61 9.72 33.66 8.19
C THR A 61 9.48 33.39 6.73
N VAL A 62 9.09 32.15 6.39
CA VAL A 62 8.67 31.73 5.04
C VAL A 62 7.16 31.64 4.99
N ARG A 63 6.55 32.38 4.06
CA ARG A 63 5.12 32.35 3.77
C ARG A 63 4.90 31.73 2.41
N TYR A 64 3.96 30.78 2.33
CA TYR A 64 3.59 30.11 1.08
C TYR A 64 2.16 29.63 1.17
N ALA A 65 1.57 29.26 0.04
CA ALA A 65 0.28 28.60 -0.03
C ALA A 65 0.43 27.28 -0.78
N THR A 66 -0.37 26.30 -0.40
CA THR A 66 -0.55 25.05 -1.14
C THR A 66 -2.03 24.88 -1.46
N TYR A 67 -2.33 24.22 -2.58
CA TYR A 67 -3.70 23.88 -2.93
C TYR A 67 -3.82 22.37 -3.06
N TRP A 68 -4.74 21.79 -2.29
CA TRP A 68 -5.00 20.36 -2.26
C TRP A 68 -6.49 20.08 -2.06
N ASP A 69 -7.07 19.26 -2.92
CA ASP A 69 -8.39 18.66 -2.77
C ASP A 69 -8.38 17.28 -3.42
N GLU A 70 -7.47 16.42 -2.94
CA GLU A 70 -7.28 15.06 -3.44
C GLU A 70 -7.60 14.07 -2.33
N PRO A 71 -8.63 13.20 -2.52
CA PRO A 71 -8.95 12.17 -1.54
C PRO A 71 -7.95 11.02 -1.57
N GLY A 72 -7.84 10.31 -0.46
CA GLY A 72 -7.05 9.09 -0.32
C GLY A 72 -5.89 9.21 0.66
N PRO A 73 -5.35 8.06 1.13
CA PRO A 73 -4.39 8.03 2.23
C PRO A 73 -3.03 8.62 1.85
N PHE A 74 -2.71 8.68 0.57
CA PHE A 74 -1.43 9.20 0.06
C PHE A 74 -1.48 10.67 -0.34
N ALA A 75 -2.63 11.31 -0.23
CA ALA A 75 -2.87 12.69 -0.63
C ALA A 75 -3.11 13.60 0.57
N THR A 76 -3.52 14.80 0.32
CA THR A 76 -4.00 15.78 1.30
C THR A 76 -5.26 16.41 0.73
N GLN A 77 -6.26 16.61 1.56
CA GLN A 77 -7.53 17.20 1.13
C GLN A 77 -7.92 18.34 2.07
N LEU A 78 -8.39 19.43 1.49
CA LEU A 78 -9.07 20.51 2.21
C LEU A 78 -10.25 20.98 1.38
N ASN A 79 -11.45 20.77 1.88
CA ASN A 79 -12.69 21.21 1.25
C ASN A 79 -13.66 21.80 2.30
N SER A 80 -14.97 21.92 1.97
CA SER A 80 -15.98 22.44 2.88
C SER A 80 -16.36 21.51 4.02
N ASP A 81 -16.02 20.23 3.94
CA ASP A 81 -16.50 19.20 4.84
C ASP A 81 -15.43 18.74 5.82
N HIS A 82 -14.17 18.66 5.39
CA HIS A 82 -13.04 18.26 6.22
C HIS A 82 -11.69 18.73 5.66
N ALA A 83 -10.65 18.54 6.48
CA ALA A 83 -9.25 18.56 6.06
C ALA A 83 -8.56 17.30 6.55
N PHE A 84 -8.05 16.49 5.59
CA PHE A 84 -7.08 15.45 5.86
C PHE A 84 -5.70 15.98 5.53
N LEU A 85 -4.86 16.16 6.54
CA LEU A 85 -3.55 16.75 6.39
C LEU A 85 -2.46 15.68 6.51
N ASN A 86 -1.76 15.44 5.42
CA ASN A 86 -0.52 14.69 5.41
C ASN A 86 0.64 15.70 5.41
N PRO A 87 1.32 15.90 6.55
CA PRO A 87 2.27 16.99 6.72
C PRO A 87 3.44 16.98 5.73
N ALA A 88 3.87 15.81 5.25
CA ALA A 88 4.94 15.70 4.24
C ALA A 88 4.60 16.40 2.92
N LEU A 89 3.31 16.52 2.58
CA LEU A 89 2.86 17.10 1.32
C LEU A 89 2.78 18.63 1.37
N ILE A 90 2.72 19.20 2.57
CA ILE A 90 2.41 20.63 2.75
C ILE A 90 3.45 21.40 3.57
N LEU A 91 4.32 20.74 4.35
CA LEU A 91 5.24 21.43 5.24
C LEU A 91 6.68 21.40 4.72
N PHE A 92 7.27 22.57 4.57
CA PHE A 92 8.69 22.71 4.29
C PHE A 92 9.54 22.28 5.49
N TYR A 93 10.76 21.83 5.22
CA TYR A 93 11.78 21.55 6.23
C TYR A 93 13.12 22.20 5.88
N VAL A 94 13.99 22.29 6.88
CA VAL A 94 15.38 22.71 6.73
C VAL A 94 16.25 21.46 6.75
N PRO A 95 16.90 21.05 5.64
CA PRO A 95 17.57 19.75 5.53
C PRO A 95 18.57 19.44 6.63
N ASN A 96 19.38 20.42 7.01
CA ASN A 96 20.42 20.27 8.06
C ASN A 96 19.89 20.51 9.50
N ARG A 97 18.58 20.71 9.69
CA ARG A 97 17.91 20.91 10.98
C ARG A 97 16.72 19.97 11.18
N ARG A 98 16.63 18.90 10.40
CA ARG A 98 15.50 17.97 10.37
C ARG A 98 15.27 17.25 11.70
N SER A 99 16.33 17.07 12.50
CA SER A 99 16.27 16.45 13.83
C SER A 99 15.90 17.42 14.96
N GLU A 100 15.71 18.71 14.68
CA GLU A 100 15.28 19.67 15.70
C GLU A 100 13.78 19.52 15.95
N GLU A 101 13.36 19.84 17.19
CA GLU A 101 11.96 19.92 17.58
C GLU A 101 11.16 20.89 16.72
N VAL A 102 9.94 20.52 16.38
CA VAL A 102 9.05 21.30 15.52
C VAL A 102 7.73 21.55 16.25
N HIS A 103 7.32 22.84 16.27
CA HIS A 103 6.02 23.28 16.78
C HIS A 103 5.12 23.62 15.60
N LEU A 104 3.99 22.94 15.47
CA LEU A 104 2.96 23.21 14.46
C LEU A 104 1.78 23.91 15.12
N SER A 105 1.32 25.03 14.57
CA SER A 105 0.10 25.71 14.99
C SER A 105 -0.94 25.70 13.88
N MET A 106 -2.17 25.39 14.22
CA MET A 106 -3.33 25.39 13.34
C MET A 106 -4.37 26.36 13.91
N PRO A 107 -4.38 27.62 13.44
CA PRO A 107 -5.32 28.63 13.92
C PRO A 107 -6.70 28.52 13.25
N ASP A 108 -7.69 29.13 13.88
CA ASP A 108 -9.03 29.39 13.32
C ASP A 108 -9.76 28.12 12.84
N VAL A 109 -9.61 26.99 13.56
CA VAL A 109 -10.34 25.75 13.23
C VAL A 109 -11.85 25.97 13.41
N PRO A 110 -12.69 25.61 12.40
CA PRO A 110 -14.13 25.77 12.51
C PRO A 110 -14.71 25.12 13.77
N GLY A 111 -15.57 25.82 14.50
CA GLY A 111 -16.08 25.36 15.79
C GLY A 111 -16.89 24.05 15.76
N ALA A 112 -17.39 23.67 14.57
CA ALA A 112 -18.14 22.42 14.36
C ALA A 112 -17.23 21.23 13.93
N TRP A 113 -15.92 21.46 13.78
CA TRP A 113 -14.96 20.43 13.34
C TRP A 113 -14.17 19.89 14.54
N ASN A 114 -14.01 18.59 14.60
CA ASN A 114 -13.11 17.91 15.53
C ASN A 114 -11.69 17.87 14.96
N VAL A 115 -10.70 17.62 15.80
CA VAL A 115 -9.30 17.45 15.42
C VAL A 115 -8.79 16.16 16.02
N ALA A 116 -8.32 15.26 15.19
CA ALA A 116 -7.63 14.03 15.59
C ALA A 116 -6.22 14.04 14.98
N ALA A 117 -5.22 13.90 15.82
CA ALA A 117 -3.82 13.88 15.41
C ALA A 117 -3.20 12.56 15.86
N ALA A 118 -2.73 11.81 14.89
CA ALA A 118 -2.00 10.59 15.16
C ALA A 118 -0.60 10.91 15.70
N SER A 119 -0.21 10.25 16.79
CA SER A 119 1.14 10.34 17.37
C SER A 119 1.59 11.73 17.85
N LEU A 120 0.74 12.74 17.78
CA LEU A 120 1.01 14.10 18.28
C LEU A 120 0.04 14.44 19.40
N THR A 121 0.55 15.09 20.44
CA THR A 121 -0.30 15.65 21.48
C THR A 121 -0.83 17.00 21.00
N ALA A 122 -2.14 17.07 20.77
CA ALA A 122 -2.81 18.31 20.43
C ALA A 122 -3.13 19.11 21.71
N THR A 123 -2.78 20.40 21.73
CA THR A 123 -3.20 21.34 22.77
C THR A 123 -4.15 22.35 22.14
N GLU A 124 -5.38 22.41 22.65
CA GLU A 124 -6.38 23.39 22.22
C GLU A 124 -6.32 24.64 23.07
N SER A 125 -6.25 25.83 22.44
CA SER A 125 -6.42 27.09 23.14
C SER A 125 -7.90 27.35 23.41
N THR A 126 -8.24 27.69 24.66
CA THR A 126 -9.59 28.02 25.07
C THR A 126 -9.89 29.53 25.05
N GLU A 127 -8.90 30.37 24.72
CA GLU A 127 -9.05 31.83 24.64
C GLU A 127 -9.19 32.30 23.19
N GLY A 128 -10.35 32.84 22.83
CA GLY A 128 -10.62 33.46 21.52
C GLY A 128 -10.98 32.44 20.44
N ALA A 129 -10.32 32.57 19.27
CA ALA A 129 -10.48 31.62 18.17
C ALA A 129 -9.93 30.25 18.55
N ARG A 130 -10.54 29.21 17.98
CA ARG A 130 -10.18 27.81 18.27
C ARG A 130 -8.86 27.46 17.57
N ASN A 131 -7.78 27.36 18.32
CA ASN A 131 -6.44 27.09 17.82
C ASN A 131 -5.90 25.78 18.40
N PHE A 132 -5.20 25.01 17.58
CA PHE A 132 -4.49 23.81 18.02
C PHE A 132 -2.99 23.97 17.83
N THR A 133 -2.22 23.43 18.77
CA THR A 133 -0.77 23.33 18.68
C THR A 133 -0.34 21.89 18.85
N PHE A 134 0.69 21.50 18.11
CA PHE A 134 1.25 20.15 18.11
C PHE A 134 2.76 20.24 18.24
N ASP A 135 3.35 19.41 19.09
CA ASP A 135 4.77 19.32 19.29
C ASP A 135 5.28 17.99 18.75
N ALA A 136 6.34 18.05 17.94
CA ALA A 136 7.02 16.88 17.38
C ALA A 136 8.52 16.97 17.65
N GLN A 137 9.14 15.85 18.05
CA GLN A 137 10.56 15.78 18.38
C GLN A 137 11.48 16.04 17.20
N SER A 138 10.97 15.95 15.97
CA SER A 138 11.69 16.18 14.72
C SER A 138 10.73 16.40 13.57
N TYR A 139 11.26 16.88 12.44
CA TYR A 139 10.48 16.92 11.20
C TYR A 139 10.00 15.53 10.77
N ASP A 140 10.84 14.49 10.92
CA ASP A 140 10.47 13.12 10.55
C ASP A 140 9.29 12.60 11.37
N ALA A 141 9.27 12.92 12.67
CA ALA A 141 8.14 12.57 13.53
C ALA A 141 6.86 13.34 13.15
N LEU A 142 6.98 14.61 12.75
CA LEU A 142 5.84 15.43 12.32
C LEU A 142 5.23 14.91 11.02
N VAL A 143 6.05 14.59 10.01
CA VAL A 143 5.54 14.14 8.71
C VAL A 143 5.03 12.70 8.70
N ASP A 144 5.31 11.96 9.75
CA ASP A 144 4.78 10.61 9.99
C ASP A 144 3.51 10.62 10.87
N ALA A 145 2.87 11.78 11.04
CA ALA A 145 1.70 11.98 11.88
C ALA A 145 0.59 12.71 11.09
N PRO A 146 -0.27 11.97 10.36
CA PRO A 146 -1.42 12.56 9.69
C PRO A 146 -2.40 13.17 10.68
N ILE A 147 -3.09 14.24 10.25
CA ILE A 147 -4.06 14.98 11.04
C ILE A 147 -5.40 14.99 10.31
N GLU A 148 -6.44 14.52 10.97
CA GLU A 148 -7.81 14.62 10.49
C GLU A 148 -8.53 15.77 11.20
N VAL A 149 -9.20 16.63 10.44
CA VAL A 149 -9.93 17.80 10.93
C VAL A 149 -11.28 17.86 10.22
N GLY A 150 -12.38 17.76 10.95
CA GLY A 150 -13.69 17.76 10.30
C GLY A 150 -14.79 17.16 11.18
N LYS A 151 -15.84 16.71 10.49
CA LYS A 151 -16.92 15.96 11.11
C LYS A 151 -16.65 14.47 10.91
N PHE A 152 -16.24 13.81 11.96
CA PHE A 152 -15.96 12.38 11.98
C PHE A 152 -16.48 11.74 13.26
N GLU A 153 -16.59 10.44 13.29
CA GLU A 153 -16.83 9.69 14.51
C GLU A 153 -15.51 9.14 15.04
N GLU A 154 -15.24 9.40 16.32
CA GLU A 154 -14.07 8.88 17.02
C GLU A 154 -14.52 7.94 18.13
N PHE A 155 -13.86 6.80 18.26
CA PHE A 155 -14.15 5.82 19.30
C PHE A 155 -12.92 4.98 19.66
N ASP A 156 -12.87 4.62 20.93
CA ASP A 156 -11.86 3.71 21.45
C ASP A 156 -12.16 2.26 21.09
N LEU A 157 -11.11 1.43 20.99
CA LEU A 157 -11.22 -0.02 20.87
C LEU A 157 -11.05 -0.66 22.26
N PRO A 158 -12.14 -0.88 23.03
CA PRO A 158 -12.03 -1.34 24.41
C PRO A 158 -11.46 -2.75 24.49
N GLY A 159 -10.60 -2.97 25.51
CA GLY A 159 -9.96 -4.26 25.76
C GLY A 159 -8.76 -4.56 24.83
N ILE A 160 -8.25 -3.54 24.17
CA ILE A 160 -6.94 -3.53 23.55
C ILE A 160 -6.00 -2.73 24.46
N ALA A 161 -4.83 -3.27 24.72
CA ALA A 161 -3.77 -2.60 25.45
C ALA A 161 -2.47 -2.70 24.62
N PRO A 162 -1.80 -1.58 24.37
CA PRO A 162 -2.11 -0.20 24.78
C PRO A 162 -3.33 0.41 24.05
N HIS A 163 -3.61 1.68 24.30
CA HIS A 163 -4.79 2.39 23.79
C HIS A 163 -4.81 2.47 22.26
N VAL A 164 -5.94 2.11 21.67
CA VAL A 164 -6.18 2.19 20.22
C VAL A 164 -7.49 2.92 19.96
N THR A 165 -7.47 3.92 19.09
CA THR A 165 -8.65 4.67 18.65
C THR A 165 -8.89 4.49 17.15
N ALA A 166 -10.13 4.65 16.73
CA ALA A 166 -10.52 4.76 15.34
C ALA A 166 -11.24 6.09 15.11
N VAL A 167 -10.85 6.79 14.06
CA VAL A 167 -11.46 8.00 13.53
C VAL A 167 -12.05 7.64 12.19
N VAL A 168 -13.37 7.74 12.01
CA VAL A 168 -14.05 7.32 10.78
C VAL A 168 -14.81 8.49 10.18
N HIS A 169 -14.46 8.81 8.94
CA HIS A 169 -15.13 9.79 8.10
C HIS A 169 -15.82 9.08 6.93
N GLY A 170 -17.12 9.30 6.74
CA GLY A 170 -17.90 8.70 5.67
C GLY A 170 -19.39 8.64 5.96
N ASP A 171 -20.22 8.40 4.92
CA ASP A 171 -21.68 8.55 4.98
C ASP A 171 -22.43 7.27 5.39
N SER A 172 -21.84 6.09 5.21
CA SER A 172 -22.56 4.82 5.43
C SER A 172 -21.58 3.70 5.78
N TRP A 173 -21.60 3.29 7.04
CA TRP A 173 -20.75 2.23 7.59
C TRP A 173 -21.32 1.68 8.89
N ASN A 174 -20.86 0.51 9.30
CA ASN A 174 -21.32 -0.19 10.49
C ASN A 174 -20.29 -0.09 11.62
N LYS A 175 -20.52 0.80 12.59
CA LYS A 175 -19.62 1.00 13.73
C LYS A 175 -19.29 -0.28 14.47
N ASN A 176 -20.31 -1.06 14.82
CA ASN A 176 -20.11 -2.28 15.62
C ASN A 176 -19.25 -3.32 14.87
N GLN A 177 -19.43 -3.41 13.54
CA GLN A 177 -18.63 -4.32 12.73
C GLN A 177 -17.18 -3.86 12.64
N ILE A 178 -16.97 -2.57 12.35
CA ILE A 178 -15.61 -1.98 12.28
C ILE A 178 -14.89 -2.14 13.63
N GLU A 179 -15.55 -1.79 14.73
CA GLU A 179 -14.98 -1.93 16.08
C GLU A 179 -14.57 -3.37 16.38
N GLU A 180 -15.44 -4.35 16.08
CA GLU A 180 -15.15 -5.76 16.33
C GLU A 180 -14.02 -6.28 15.46
N ASP A 181 -13.98 -5.94 14.16
CA ASP A 181 -12.92 -6.39 13.25
C ASP A 181 -11.57 -5.78 13.62
N LEU A 182 -11.50 -4.48 13.88
CA LEU A 182 -10.28 -3.83 14.33
C LEU A 182 -9.77 -4.41 15.66
N LYS A 183 -10.68 -4.72 16.61
CA LYS A 183 -10.29 -5.38 17.87
C LYS A 183 -9.71 -6.77 17.65
N ARG A 184 -10.27 -7.56 16.74
CA ARG A 184 -9.76 -8.90 16.39
C ARG A 184 -8.37 -8.80 15.76
N ILE A 185 -8.19 -7.88 14.81
CA ILE A 185 -6.91 -7.61 14.15
C ILE A 185 -5.85 -7.22 15.19
N CYS A 186 -6.10 -6.17 15.96
CA CYS A 186 -5.16 -5.66 16.95
C CYS A 186 -4.76 -6.71 17.99
N ARG A 187 -5.73 -7.45 18.56
CA ARG A 187 -5.45 -8.50 19.55
C ARG A 187 -4.58 -9.60 18.96
N TYR A 188 -4.88 -10.00 17.74
CA TYR A 188 -4.12 -11.06 17.11
C TYR A 188 -2.68 -10.63 16.83
N GLU A 189 -2.46 -9.50 16.17
CA GLU A 189 -1.12 -9.06 15.75
C GLU A 189 -0.25 -8.63 16.93
N ILE A 190 -0.79 -7.95 17.93
CA ILE A 190 -0.08 -7.64 19.18
C ILE A 190 0.38 -8.94 19.86
N LYS A 191 -0.50 -9.95 19.96
CA LYS A 191 -0.16 -11.25 20.53
C LYS A 191 0.89 -11.97 19.69
N LEU A 192 0.74 -11.95 18.36
CA LEU A 192 1.66 -12.56 17.41
C LEU A 192 3.09 -12.06 17.60
N MET A 193 3.25 -10.74 17.71
CA MET A 193 4.56 -10.08 17.82
C MET A 193 5.11 -10.00 19.25
N GLY A 194 4.41 -10.58 20.23
CA GLY A 194 4.86 -10.67 21.62
C GLY A 194 4.64 -9.38 22.41
N GLY A 195 3.78 -8.51 21.95
CA GLY A 195 3.40 -7.26 22.61
C GLY A 195 3.35 -6.08 21.65
N ALA A 196 2.75 -4.99 22.13
CA ALA A 196 2.72 -3.73 21.42
C ALA A 196 4.02 -2.95 21.64
N SER A 197 4.38 -2.13 20.65
CA SER A 197 5.55 -1.25 20.68
C SER A 197 5.14 0.23 20.59
N PHE A 198 3.92 0.55 21.02
CA PHE A 198 3.33 1.89 21.05
C PHE A 198 2.58 2.10 22.38
N GLU A 199 2.33 3.34 22.72
CA GLU A 199 1.45 3.71 23.84
C GLU A 199 0.04 4.02 23.37
N HIS A 200 -0.09 4.63 22.19
CA HIS A 200 -1.34 4.92 21.50
C HIS A 200 -1.20 4.62 20.02
N TYR A 201 -2.25 4.07 19.39
CA TYR A 201 -2.35 3.87 17.95
C TYR A 201 -3.70 4.38 17.44
N MET A 202 -3.71 4.99 16.24
CA MET A 202 -4.91 5.56 15.64
C MET A 202 -5.13 5.03 14.22
N PHE A 203 -6.34 4.53 13.96
CA PHE A 203 -6.84 4.29 12.62
C PHE A 203 -7.60 5.53 12.14
N ILE A 204 -7.15 6.17 11.06
CA ILE A 204 -7.88 7.23 10.35
C ILE A 204 -8.48 6.60 9.11
N VAL A 205 -9.81 6.52 9.04
CA VAL A 205 -10.53 5.73 8.03
C VAL A 205 -11.50 6.63 7.26
N HIS A 206 -11.31 6.71 5.95
CA HIS A 206 -12.23 7.34 5.02
C HIS A 206 -13.01 6.27 4.26
N ILE A 207 -14.35 6.29 4.36
CA ILE A 207 -15.24 5.35 3.68
C ILE A 207 -16.11 6.10 2.68
N GLY A 208 -15.96 5.79 1.39
CA GLY A 208 -16.78 6.45 0.38
C GLY A 208 -16.36 6.18 -1.05
N LYS A 209 -17.16 6.71 -1.99
CA LYS A 209 -17.00 6.47 -3.44
C LYS A 209 -15.72 7.08 -4.05
N ALA A 210 -15.01 7.92 -3.35
CA ALA A 210 -13.77 8.53 -3.82
C ALA A 210 -12.60 7.53 -3.89
N ALA A 211 -12.69 6.41 -3.18
CA ALA A 211 -11.72 5.33 -3.32
C ALA A 211 -11.95 4.59 -4.65
N ASN A 212 -10.98 4.71 -5.56
CA ASN A 212 -10.99 3.96 -6.82
C ASN A 212 -10.56 2.50 -6.55
N GLY A 213 -11.50 1.57 -6.52
CA GLY A 213 -11.24 0.16 -6.26
C GLY A 213 -11.50 -0.26 -4.81
N PRO A 214 -10.89 -1.36 -4.33
CA PRO A 214 -11.11 -1.90 -2.99
C PRO A 214 -10.57 -0.99 -1.87
N GLY A 215 -9.67 -0.08 -2.19
CA GLY A 215 -9.07 0.85 -1.26
C GLY A 215 -7.57 0.67 -1.09
N GLY A 216 -7.00 1.41 -0.15
CA GLY A 216 -5.59 1.34 0.23
C GLY A 216 -5.35 2.04 1.55
N GLY A 217 -4.16 1.88 2.08
CA GLY A 217 -3.72 2.51 3.30
C GLY A 217 -2.31 3.07 3.19
N MET A 218 -1.92 3.82 4.19
CA MET A 218 -0.59 4.36 4.38
C MET A 218 -0.20 4.17 5.84
N GLU A 219 0.85 3.43 6.03
CA GLU A 219 1.40 3.14 7.35
C GLU A 219 2.16 4.32 7.95
N HIS A 220 2.02 4.49 9.26
CA HIS A 220 2.76 5.44 10.08
C HIS A 220 3.28 4.75 11.35
N ALA A 221 4.19 5.39 12.09
CA ALA A 221 4.81 4.79 13.27
C ALA A 221 3.81 4.36 14.35
N ASN A 222 2.73 5.12 14.55
CA ASN A 222 1.69 4.85 15.55
C ASN A 222 0.27 5.14 15.02
N SER A 223 0.09 5.09 13.70
CA SER A 223 -1.22 5.28 13.06
C SER A 223 -1.23 4.70 11.66
N THR A 224 -2.40 4.67 11.07
CA THR A 224 -2.57 4.46 9.63
C THR A 224 -3.68 5.34 9.10
N ALA A 225 -3.53 5.81 7.87
CA ALA A 225 -4.60 6.42 7.11
C ALA A 225 -5.11 5.41 6.07
N ILE A 226 -6.41 5.14 6.08
CA ILE A 226 -7.06 4.16 5.20
C ILE A 226 -8.18 4.85 4.43
N SER A 227 -8.29 4.52 3.12
CA SER A 227 -9.43 4.92 2.31
C SER A 227 -10.00 3.70 1.59
N VAL A 228 -11.28 3.40 1.81
CA VAL A 228 -11.99 2.25 1.22
C VAL A 228 -13.34 2.68 0.65
N SER A 229 -13.79 1.99 -0.41
CA SER A 229 -15.08 2.27 -1.02
C SER A 229 -16.28 1.75 -0.21
N SER A 230 -16.04 0.80 0.68
CA SER A 230 -17.03 0.19 1.60
C SER A 230 -16.29 -0.39 2.80
N ASP A 231 -16.95 -0.45 3.96
CA ASP A 231 -16.45 -1.08 5.18
C ASP A 231 -16.14 -2.58 5.05
N GLU A 232 -16.71 -3.26 4.05
CA GLU A 232 -16.37 -4.66 3.72
C GLU A 232 -14.88 -4.85 3.34
N PHE A 233 -14.24 -3.83 2.76
CA PHE A 233 -12.83 -3.89 2.37
C PHE A 233 -11.87 -3.49 3.49
N LEU A 234 -12.40 -2.85 4.55
CA LEU A 234 -11.58 -2.32 5.64
C LEU A 234 -10.74 -3.38 6.37
N PRO A 235 -11.26 -4.59 6.71
CA PRO A 235 -10.47 -5.55 7.49
C PRO A 235 -9.17 -5.98 6.80
N GLY A 236 -9.20 -6.16 5.47
CA GLY A 236 -8.01 -6.56 4.69
C GLY A 236 -6.93 -5.48 4.71
N VAL A 237 -7.33 -4.23 4.45
CA VAL A 237 -6.41 -3.09 4.47
C VAL A 237 -5.94 -2.83 5.91
N ALA A 238 -6.83 -2.83 6.90
CA ALA A 238 -6.46 -2.57 8.29
C ALA A 238 -5.48 -3.60 8.85
N ALA A 239 -5.61 -4.88 8.51
CA ALA A 239 -4.67 -5.92 8.91
C ALA A 239 -3.29 -5.74 8.26
N HIS A 240 -3.24 -5.30 7.01
CA HIS A 240 -1.98 -4.98 6.33
C HIS A 240 -1.29 -3.77 6.99
N GLU A 241 -2.02 -2.67 7.12
CA GLU A 241 -1.47 -1.41 7.64
C GLU A 241 -1.09 -1.49 9.13
N PHE A 242 -1.86 -2.22 9.94
CA PHE A 242 -1.51 -2.39 11.34
C PHE A 242 -0.26 -3.26 11.52
N PHE A 243 -0.05 -4.26 10.66
CA PHE A 243 1.15 -5.09 10.68
C PHE A 243 2.43 -4.32 10.35
N HIS A 244 2.33 -3.27 9.54
CA HIS A 244 3.44 -2.36 9.28
C HIS A 244 4.01 -1.68 10.53
N LEU A 245 3.26 -1.65 11.63
CA LEU A 245 3.76 -1.22 12.93
C LEU A 245 5.09 -1.94 13.29
N TRP A 246 5.21 -3.21 12.91
CA TRP A 246 6.44 -4.00 13.05
C TRP A 246 7.23 -4.07 11.75
N ASN A 247 6.66 -4.57 10.69
CA ASN A 247 7.27 -4.73 9.35
C ASN A 247 6.66 -3.69 8.40
N VAL A 248 7.20 -2.52 8.33
CA VAL A 248 8.46 -1.91 8.00
C VAL A 248 8.82 -0.72 8.92
N LYS A 249 7.93 -0.31 9.85
CA LYS A 249 8.20 0.90 10.65
C LYS A 249 9.29 0.66 11.70
N ARG A 250 9.46 -0.57 12.18
CA ARG A 250 10.44 -0.95 13.20
C ARG A 250 11.46 -1.98 12.73
N ILE A 251 11.01 -3.07 12.09
CA ILE A 251 11.89 -4.00 11.36
C ILE A 251 12.15 -3.36 9.99
N ARG A 252 13.21 -2.57 9.89
CA ARG A 252 13.43 -1.66 8.77
C ARG A 252 14.67 -1.99 7.96
N PRO A 253 14.61 -2.00 6.61
CA PRO A 253 15.79 -2.25 5.77
C PRO A 253 16.80 -1.10 5.88
N ALA A 254 18.08 -1.43 5.95
CA ALA A 254 19.17 -0.44 5.97
C ALA A 254 19.21 0.44 4.72
N SER A 255 18.74 -0.08 3.60
CA SER A 255 18.64 0.65 2.34
C SER A 255 17.61 1.79 2.36
N LEU A 256 16.68 1.81 3.34
CA LEU A 256 15.69 2.87 3.53
C LEU A 256 16.03 3.83 4.69
N GLU A 257 17.24 3.77 5.25
CA GLU A 257 17.68 4.61 6.35
C GLU A 257 19.01 5.33 6.07
N PRO A 258 19.14 6.60 6.46
CA PRO A 258 18.04 7.51 6.83
C PRO A 258 17.18 7.88 5.62
N VAL A 259 15.91 8.23 5.84
CA VAL A 259 15.01 8.62 4.74
C VAL A 259 15.55 9.86 4.02
N ASP A 260 15.62 9.80 2.69
CA ASP A 260 15.93 10.96 1.82
C ASP A 260 14.65 11.39 1.09
N TYR A 261 14.02 12.46 1.55
CA TYR A 261 12.78 12.97 0.95
C TYR A 261 13.00 13.67 -0.41
N SER A 262 14.25 13.86 -0.84
CA SER A 262 14.54 14.66 -2.03
C SER A 262 14.65 13.87 -3.33
N LYS A 263 14.84 12.54 -3.24
CA LYS A 263 15.08 11.64 -4.38
C LYS A 263 14.64 10.19 -4.07
N GLU A 264 14.71 9.35 -5.08
CA GLU A 264 14.44 7.91 -4.95
C GLU A 264 15.42 7.24 -3.97
N GLN A 265 14.90 6.31 -3.21
CA GLN A 265 15.68 5.49 -2.27
C GLN A 265 15.39 4.00 -2.52
N PHE A 266 16.39 3.30 -3.01
CA PHE A 266 16.23 1.96 -3.55
C PHE A 266 16.44 0.88 -2.49
N THR A 267 15.56 -0.11 -2.47
CA THR A 267 15.67 -1.31 -1.64
C THR A 267 15.30 -2.57 -2.43
N ARG A 268 15.87 -3.70 -2.05
CA ARG A 268 15.51 -5.03 -2.57
C ARG A 268 14.55 -5.79 -1.66
N ALA A 269 14.03 -5.14 -0.61
CA ALA A 269 13.31 -5.80 0.47
C ALA A 269 11.80 -5.54 0.48
N LEU A 270 11.21 -4.86 -0.54
CA LEU A 270 9.77 -4.59 -0.54
C LEU A 270 8.94 -5.88 -0.66
N TRP A 271 9.46 -6.92 -1.30
CA TRP A 271 8.80 -8.21 -1.31
C TRP A 271 8.55 -8.76 0.10
N PHE A 272 9.43 -8.41 1.06
CA PHE A 272 9.27 -8.77 2.47
C PHE A 272 8.50 -7.69 3.23
N ALA A 273 8.88 -6.43 3.07
CA ALA A 273 8.25 -5.31 3.78
C ALA A 273 6.75 -5.18 3.44
N GLU A 274 6.37 -5.43 2.19
CA GLU A 274 5.01 -5.30 1.68
C GLU A 274 4.37 -6.67 1.41
N GLY A 275 5.07 -7.52 0.65
CA GLY A 275 4.52 -8.81 0.24
C GLY A 275 4.33 -9.77 1.41
N VAL A 276 5.30 -9.90 2.31
CA VAL A 276 5.11 -10.70 3.53
C VAL A 276 4.09 -10.05 4.47
N THR A 277 4.01 -8.73 4.53
CA THR A 277 2.93 -8.04 5.26
C THR A 277 1.56 -8.40 4.69
N SER A 278 1.41 -8.49 3.36
CA SER A 278 0.16 -8.99 2.72
C SER A 278 -0.15 -10.43 3.11
N ALA A 279 0.86 -11.32 3.19
CA ALA A 279 0.65 -12.67 3.72
C ALA A 279 0.16 -12.64 5.17
N TYR A 280 0.71 -11.74 6.00
CA TYR A 280 0.29 -11.57 7.38
C TYR A 280 -1.10 -10.95 7.51
N ALA A 281 -1.51 -10.08 6.61
CA ALA A 281 -2.90 -9.62 6.55
C ALA A 281 -3.85 -10.82 6.36
N SER A 282 -3.60 -11.68 5.37
CA SER A 282 -4.40 -12.90 5.14
C SER A 282 -4.35 -13.85 6.34
N TYR A 283 -3.18 -14.04 6.96
CA TYR A 283 -3.05 -14.82 8.20
C TYR A 283 -3.83 -14.22 9.36
N THR A 284 -3.74 -12.92 9.56
CA THR A 284 -4.48 -12.21 10.61
C THR A 284 -5.98 -12.42 10.45
N LEU A 285 -6.50 -12.28 9.25
CA LEU A 285 -7.93 -12.43 8.97
C LEU A 285 -8.43 -13.86 9.22
N VAL A 286 -7.70 -14.88 8.78
CA VAL A 286 -8.12 -16.27 9.03
C VAL A 286 -7.89 -16.69 10.48
N ARG A 287 -6.78 -16.29 11.09
CA ARG A 287 -6.41 -16.70 12.46
C ARG A 287 -7.21 -15.97 13.54
N SER A 288 -7.71 -14.76 13.25
CA SER A 288 -8.64 -14.01 14.11
C SER A 288 -10.11 -14.39 13.89
N GLY A 289 -10.41 -15.21 12.87
CA GLY A 289 -11.77 -15.69 12.56
C GLY A 289 -12.63 -14.69 11.80
N ILE A 290 -12.04 -13.65 11.20
CA ILE A 290 -12.72 -12.74 10.26
C ILE A 290 -12.97 -13.48 8.95
N TRP A 291 -11.94 -14.19 8.43
CA TRP A 291 -12.09 -15.08 7.28
C TRP A 291 -12.29 -16.53 7.67
N SER A 292 -13.03 -17.24 6.84
CA SER A 292 -13.04 -18.71 6.85
C SER A 292 -11.75 -19.26 6.22
N LYS A 293 -11.41 -20.51 6.51
CA LYS A 293 -10.32 -21.20 5.83
C LYS A 293 -10.51 -21.28 4.31
N ALA A 294 -11.76 -21.40 3.87
CA ALA A 294 -12.09 -21.42 2.44
C ALA A 294 -11.73 -20.09 1.77
N ARG A 295 -12.02 -18.95 2.41
CA ARG A 295 -11.64 -17.63 1.88
C ARG A 295 -10.12 -17.45 1.85
N PHE A 296 -9.39 -17.96 2.84
CA PHE A 296 -7.92 -17.94 2.83
C PHE A 296 -7.34 -18.76 1.66
N TYR A 297 -7.90 -19.93 1.37
CA TYR A 297 -7.45 -20.75 0.23
C TYR A 297 -7.81 -20.10 -1.12
N GLU A 298 -8.97 -19.46 -1.19
CA GLU A 298 -9.38 -18.68 -2.36
C GLU A 298 -8.41 -17.53 -2.60
N ASP A 299 -8.09 -16.72 -1.56
CA ASP A 299 -7.11 -15.64 -1.64
C ASP A 299 -5.74 -16.13 -2.15
N LEU A 300 -5.20 -17.19 -1.56
CA LEU A 300 -3.93 -17.76 -2.01
C LEU A 300 -3.99 -18.21 -3.48
N GLY A 301 -5.10 -18.83 -3.89
CA GLY A 301 -5.32 -19.22 -5.29
C GLY A 301 -5.41 -18.01 -6.23
N GLU A 302 -6.05 -16.93 -5.80
CA GLU A 302 -6.14 -15.66 -6.53
C GLU A 302 -4.74 -15.04 -6.73
N GLN A 303 -3.92 -14.99 -5.67
CA GLN A 303 -2.55 -14.45 -5.74
C GLN A 303 -1.66 -15.27 -6.68
N ILE A 304 -1.73 -16.60 -6.61
CA ILE A 304 -0.99 -17.47 -7.54
C ILE A 304 -1.48 -17.24 -8.98
N SER A 305 -2.80 -17.14 -9.20
CA SER A 305 -3.38 -16.89 -10.52
C SER A 305 -2.92 -15.57 -11.11
N GLU A 306 -2.93 -14.51 -10.32
CA GLU A 306 -2.46 -13.20 -10.74
C GLU A 306 -0.97 -13.23 -11.11
N LEU A 307 -0.13 -13.83 -10.28
CA LEU A 307 1.30 -13.92 -10.51
C LEU A 307 1.62 -14.72 -11.78
N GLU A 308 0.98 -15.88 -11.97
CA GLU A 308 1.22 -16.74 -13.14
C GLU A 308 0.61 -16.18 -14.44
N ALA A 309 -0.40 -15.30 -14.35
CA ALA A 309 -0.94 -14.58 -15.50
C ALA A 309 0.03 -13.53 -16.07
N ARG A 310 1.11 -13.20 -15.35
CA ARG A 310 2.08 -12.19 -15.77
C ARG A 310 3.31 -12.84 -16.41
N PRO A 311 3.53 -12.68 -17.72
CA PRO A 311 4.74 -13.22 -18.41
C PRO A 311 6.04 -12.74 -17.75
N ALA A 312 6.05 -11.54 -17.18
CA ALA A 312 7.19 -10.98 -16.46
C ALA A 312 7.67 -11.85 -15.29
N ASN A 313 6.81 -12.70 -14.72
CA ASN A 313 7.19 -13.63 -13.66
C ASN A 313 8.34 -14.60 -14.04
N ARG A 314 8.57 -14.79 -15.33
CA ARG A 314 9.65 -15.66 -15.85
C ARG A 314 11.02 -15.00 -15.87
N TRP A 315 11.11 -13.69 -15.70
CA TRP A 315 12.37 -12.95 -15.79
C TRP A 315 12.58 -11.90 -14.70
N GLN A 316 11.52 -11.43 -14.03
CA GLN A 316 11.66 -10.47 -12.93
C GLN A 316 11.55 -11.16 -11.58
N SER A 317 12.61 -11.05 -10.78
CA SER A 317 12.66 -11.57 -9.42
C SER A 317 11.88 -10.68 -8.44
N ALA A 318 11.64 -11.17 -7.22
CA ALA A 318 11.03 -10.38 -6.16
C ALA A 318 11.92 -9.19 -5.72
N GLU A 319 13.24 -9.40 -5.67
CA GLU A 319 14.20 -8.33 -5.40
C GLU A 319 14.25 -7.29 -6.52
N GLN A 320 14.19 -7.72 -7.78
CA GLN A 320 14.17 -6.80 -8.92
C GLN A 320 12.87 -5.98 -8.92
N SER A 321 11.72 -6.62 -8.71
CA SER A 321 10.43 -5.93 -8.58
C SER A 321 10.46 -4.89 -7.44
N SER A 322 11.05 -5.24 -6.29
CA SER A 322 11.24 -4.32 -5.17
C SER A 322 12.10 -3.11 -5.52
N LEU A 323 13.20 -3.35 -6.23
CA LEU A 323 14.13 -2.29 -6.68
C LEU A 323 13.47 -1.35 -7.69
N ASP A 324 12.64 -1.91 -8.57
CA ASP A 324 11.96 -1.21 -9.65
C ASP A 324 10.63 -0.54 -9.22
N ALA A 325 10.26 -0.56 -7.93
CA ALA A 325 9.04 0.04 -7.41
C ALA A 325 8.82 1.48 -7.89
N TRP A 326 9.89 2.27 -8.03
CA TRP A 326 9.86 3.65 -8.52
C TRP A 326 9.36 3.79 -9.97
N LEU A 327 9.29 2.69 -10.73
CA LEU A 327 8.76 2.66 -12.09
C LEU A 327 7.25 2.42 -12.14
N GLU A 328 6.61 2.02 -11.03
CA GLU A 328 5.18 1.69 -11.00
C GLU A 328 4.26 2.88 -11.31
N LYS A 329 4.75 4.11 -11.16
CA LYS A 329 4.02 5.31 -11.61
C LYS A 329 3.80 5.38 -13.13
N TYR A 330 4.55 4.58 -13.90
CA TYR A 330 4.44 4.57 -15.37
C TYR A 330 3.52 3.43 -15.83
N PRO A 331 2.38 3.73 -16.49
CA PRO A 331 1.41 2.71 -16.88
C PRO A 331 1.98 1.59 -17.76
N LEU A 332 3.02 1.89 -18.57
CA LEU A 332 3.68 0.89 -19.39
C LEU A 332 4.38 -0.17 -18.53
N TYR A 333 5.03 0.24 -17.44
CA TYR A 333 5.75 -0.67 -16.54
C TYR A 333 4.78 -1.65 -15.84
N ASN A 334 3.56 -1.21 -15.54
CA ASN A 334 2.56 -2.03 -14.85
C ASN A 334 1.89 -3.09 -15.74
N ARG A 335 2.21 -3.14 -17.04
CA ARG A 335 1.69 -4.19 -17.92
C ARG A 335 2.26 -5.56 -17.54
N PRO A 336 1.47 -6.64 -17.70
CA PRO A 336 1.88 -8.00 -17.30
C PRO A 336 3.18 -8.50 -17.94
N GLU A 337 3.52 -7.99 -19.13
CA GLU A 337 4.74 -8.33 -19.87
C GLU A 337 5.99 -7.68 -19.29
N TYR A 338 5.84 -6.59 -18.51
CA TYR A 338 6.97 -5.78 -18.04
C TYR A 338 7.32 -6.02 -16.58
N SER A 339 6.34 -6.24 -15.72
CA SER A 339 6.59 -6.35 -14.28
C SER A 339 5.69 -7.34 -13.58
N VAL A 340 6.16 -7.81 -12.43
CA VAL A 340 5.35 -8.46 -11.39
C VAL A 340 5.23 -7.53 -10.19
N SER A 341 4.16 -7.68 -9.40
CA SER A 341 4.02 -6.98 -8.13
C SER A 341 4.87 -7.64 -7.05
N TYR A 342 5.71 -6.86 -6.37
CA TYR A 342 6.42 -7.33 -5.18
C TYR A 342 5.45 -7.64 -4.02
N TYR A 343 4.25 -7.05 -4.01
CA TYR A 343 3.16 -7.44 -3.10
C TYR A 343 2.72 -8.88 -3.36
N THR A 344 2.24 -9.17 -4.56
CA THR A 344 1.69 -10.49 -4.94
C THR A 344 2.77 -11.57 -4.86
N LYS A 345 3.95 -11.33 -5.46
CA LYS A 345 5.05 -12.31 -5.44
C LYS A 345 5.59 -12.53 -4.02
N GLY A 346 5.72 -11.46 -3.24
CA GLY A 346 6.18 -11.51 -1.87
C GLY A 346 5.18 -12.20 -0.92
N GLN A 347 3.87 -11.99 -1.11
CA GLN A 347 2.82 -12.68 -0.35
C GLN A 347 2.93 -14.19 -0.55
N VAL A 348 3.03 -14.64 -1.78
CA VAL A 348 3.17 -16.06 -2.10
C VAL A 348 4.48 -16.62 -1.55
N LEU A 349 5.61 -15.92 -1.73
CA LEU A 349 6.92 -16.31 -1.16
C LEU A 349 6.86 -16.44 0.37
N GLY A 350 6.18 -15.52 1.06
CA GLY A 350 5.98 -15.56 2.50
C GLY A 350 5.25 -16.84 2.95
N VAL A 351 4.16 -17.18 2.26
CA VAL A 351 3.41 -18.42 2.55
C VAL A 351 4.27 -19.67 2.29
N LEU A 352 4.98 -19.72 1.16
CA LEU A 352 5.86 -20.85 0.85
C LEU A 352 6.99 -20.98 1.86
N LEU A 353 7.62 -19.89 2.27
CA LEU A 353 8.68 -19.89 3.28
C LEU A 353 8.16 -20.37 4.65
N ASP A 354 6.96 -19.93 5.06
CA ASP A 354 6.33 -20.39 6.30
C ASP A 354 6.08 -21.91 6.29
N VAL A 355 5.55 -22.45 5.18
CA VAL A 355 5.37 -23.91 5.02
C VAL A 355 6.69 -24.65 5.12
N LEU A 356 7.76 -24.16 4.46
CA LEU A 356 9.07 -24.79 4.48
C LEU A 356 9.70 -24.79 5.88
N ILE A 357 9.56 -23.69 6.63
CA ILE A 357 10.04 -23.61 8.03
C ILE A 357 9.26 -24.60 8.90
N ARG A 358 7.95 -24.60 8.81
CA ARG A 358 7.07 -25.50 9.57
C ARG A 358 7.35 -26.98 9.27
N ASP A 359 7.48 -27.34 8.00
CA ASP A 359 7.80 -28.72 7.63
C ASP A 359 9.16 -29.16 8.17
N ARG A 360 10.19 -28.34 7.99
CA ARG A 360 11.56 -28.65 8.45
C ARG A 360 11.64 -28.84 9.96
N THR A 361 10.84 -28.11 10.71
CA THR A 361 10.85 -28.11 12.17
C THR A 361 9.71 -28.95 12.77
N ASN A 362 9.03 -29.80 11.99
CA ASN A 362 7.85 -30.54 12.44
C ASN A 362 6.79 -29.63 13.11
N ASN A 363 6.59 -28.43 12.54
CA ASN A 363 5.70 -27.39 13.02
C ASN A 363 6.07 -26.82 14.42
N GLU A 364 7.32 -26.95 14.85
CA GLU A 364 7.80 -26.29 16.09
C GLU A 364 8.15 -24.83 15.88
N LYS A 365 8.48 -24.42 14.66
CA LYS A 365 8.82 -23.06 14.24
C LYS A 365 8.05 -22.65 12.99
N SER A 366 7.98 -21.34 12.78
CA SER A 366 7.22 -20.72 11.70
C SER A 366 7.87 -19.40 11.25
N LEU A 367 7.31 -18.79 10.22
CA LEU A 367 7.68 -17.43 9.82
C LEU A 367 7.35 -16.39 10.91
N ASP A 368 6.37 -16.69 11.80
CA ASP A 368 6.09 -15.87 12.98
C ASP A 368 7.31 -15.76 13.91
N ASP A 369 8.09 -16.86 14.05
CA ASP A 369 9.33 -16.87 14.85
C ASP A 369 10.44 -16.07 14.18
N VAL A 370 10.51 -16.06 12.84
CA VAL A 370 11.46 -15.23 12.08
C VAL A 370 11.17 -13.75 12.32
N LEU A 371 9.92 -13.32 12.20
CA LEU A 371 9.55 -11.91 12.44
C LEU A 371 9.81 -11.49 13.89
N ARG A 372 9.48 -12.35 14.86
CA ARG A 372 9.81 -12.07 16.27
C ARG A 372 11.32 -11.97 16.49
N ALA A 373 12.11 -12.86 15.89
CA ALA A 373 13.56 -12.79 15.96
C ALA A 373 14.12 -11.52 15.32
N MET A 374 13.60 -11.11 14.15
CA MET A 374 13.97 -9.85 13.52
C MET A 374 13.59 -8.64 14.38
N ASN A 375 12.44 -8.68 15.04
CA ASN A 375 12.02 -7.63 15.96
C ASN A 375 12.99 -7.51 17.17
N GLU A 376 13.42 -8.64 17.73
CA GLU A 376 14.39 -8.66 18.85
C GLU A 376 15.80 -8.23 18.42
N GLU A 377 16.27 -8.71 17.26
CA GLU A 377 17.66 -8.50 16.83
C GLU A 377 17.88 -7.14 16.15
N PHE A 378 16.88 -6.61 15.48
CA PHE A 378 17.00 -5.35 14.72
C PHE A 378 16.16 -4.23 15.33
N ALA A 379 14.84 -4.36 15.35
CA ALA A 379 13.95 -3.28 15.76
C ALA A 379 14.19 -2.80 17.20
N LYS A 380 14.18 -3.71 18.18
CA LYS A 380 14.41 -3.38 19.60
C LYS A 380 15.81 -2.87 19.90
N LYS A 381 16.77 -3.16 19.04
CA LYS A 381 18.15 -2.67 19.15
C LYS A 381 18.40 -1.38 18.33
N GLY A 382 17.36 -0.84 17.68
CA GLY A 382 17.48 0.33 16.82
C GLY A 382 18.43 0.13 15.64
N LYS A 383 18.52 -1.09 15.10
CA LYS A 383 19.41 -1.46 13.99
C LYS A 383 18.58 -1.82 12.77
N PRO A 384 18.86 -1.23 11.61
CA PRO A 384 18.25 -1.68 10.36
C PRO A 384 18.88 -3.01 9.90
N TYR A 385 18.10 -3.82 9.15
CA TYR A 385 18.56 -5.08 8.58
C TYR A 385 19.02 -4.95 7.13
N ARG A 386 19.88 -5.88 6.67
CA ARG A 386 20.47 -5.89 5.31
C ARG A 386 19.58 -6.65 4.34
N ASP A 387 18.55 -6.00 3.82
CA ASP A 387 17.62 -6.54 2.81
C ASP A 387 17.42 -8.08 2.91
N SER A 388 17.40 -8.82 1.80
CA SER A 388 17.13 -10.28 1.82
C SER A 388 18.17 -11.12 2.57
N LEU A 389 19.38 -10.60 2.81
CA LEU A 389 20.44 -11.36 3.48
C LEU A 389 20.10 -11.68 4.94
N ASP A 390 19.71 -10.66 5.73
CA ASP A 390 19.41 -10.88 7.14
C ASP A 390 18.07 -11.61 7.32
N ILE A 391 17.11 -11.43 6.40
CA ILE A 391 15.88 -12.22 6.35
C ILE A 391 16.22 -13.71 6.19
N ARG A 392 17.07 -14.06 5.21
CA ARG A 392 17.51 -15.42 4.96
C ARG A 392 18.23 -16.01 6.16
N LEU A 393 19.23 -15.30 6.70
CA LEU A 393 20.02 -15.78 7.83
C LEU A 393 19.18 -16.01 9.08
N THR A 394 18.19 -15.15 9.33
CA THR A 394 17.25 -15.33 10.46
C THR A 394 16.35 -16.55 10.23
N ALA A 395 15.82 -16.74 9.01
CA ALA A 395 15.03 -17.92 8.67
C ALA A 395 15.84 -19.22 8.81
N GLU A 396 17.11 -19.22 8.37
CA GLU A 396 18.03 -20.35 8.50
C GLU A 396 18.34 -20.68 9.98
N TYR A 397 18.54 -19.65 10.79
CA TYR A 397 18.75 -19.81 12.23
C TYR A 397 17.51 -20.44 12.91
N ILE A 398 16.34 -19.93 12.61
CA ILE A 398 15.06 -20.41 13.18
C ILE A 398 14.75 -21.85 12.75
N ALA A 399 14.96 -22.17 11.47
CA ALA A 399 14.64 -23.49 10.92
C ALA A 399 15.74 -24.55 11.08
N GLY A 400 16.93 -24.16 11.56
CA GLY A 400 18.06 -25.06 11.73
C GLY A 400 18.62 -25.61 10.42
N GLY A 401 18.55 -24.85 9.31
CA GLY A 401 19.07 -25.31 8.03
C GLY A 401 19.01 -24.25 6.94
N SER A 402 19.77 -24.45 5.84
CA SER A 402 19.92 -23.45 4.79
C SER A 402 18.67 -23.25 3.94
N PHE A 403 18.39 -21.98 3.62
CA PHE A 403 17.46 -21.52 2.59
C PHE A 403 18.16 -20.80 1.43
N GLU A 404 19.50 -20.91 1.34
CA GLU A 404 20.27 -20.23 0.31
C GLU A 404 19.77 -20.54 -1.10
N ASP A 405 19.48 -21.82 -1.41
CA ASP A 405 18.98 -22.22 -2.72
C ASP A 405 17.59 -21.62 -3.01
N PHE A 406 16.69 -21.63 -2.02
CA PHE A 406 15.36 -21.01 -2.15
C PHE A 406 15.47 -19.51 -2.43
N PHE A 407 16.27 -18.78 -1.68
CA PHE A 407 16.47 -17.34 -1.88
C PHE A 407 17.14 -17.03 -3.21
N ARG A 408 18.19 -17.79 -3.56
CA ARG A 408 18.91 -17.61 -4.84
C ARG A 408 18.00 -17.83 -6.06
N ARG A 409 17.15 -18.85 -6.04
CA ARG A 409 16.29 -19.22 -7.17
C ARG A 409 15.02 -18.40 -7.26
N HIS A 410 14.35 -18.12 -6.14
CA HIS A 410 12.98 -17.64 -6.11
C HIS A 410 12.83 -16.21 -5.56
N VAL A 411 13.75 -15.72 -4.76
CA VAL A 411 13.74 -14.34 -4.23
C VAL A 411 14.62 -13.43 -5.09
N ALA A 412 15.91 -13.74 -5.22
CA ALA A 412 16.87 -13.03 -6.05
C ALA A 412 16.80 -13.46 -7.53
N GLY A 413 16.41 -14.70 -7.81
CA GLY A 413 16.16 -15.25 -9.14
C GLY A 413 14.70 -15.23 -9.53
N ALA A 414 14.42 -15.52 -10.80
CA ALA A 414 13.09 -15.57 -11.38
C ALA A 414 12.67 -17.00 -11.78
N GLU A 415 13.26 -18.03 -11.15
CA GLU A 415 12.81 -19.39 -11.36
C GLU A 415 11.38 -19.60 -10.87
N ALA A 416 10.62 -20.46 -11.55
CA ALA A 416 9.24 -20.76 -11.20
C ALA A 416 9.12 -21.17 -9.73
N LEU A 417 8.11 -20.64 -9.04
CA LEU A 417 7.92 -20.93 -7.62
C LEU A 417 7.45 -22.38 -7.43
N PRO A 418 7.98 -23.09 -6.41
CA PRO A 418 7.68 -24.51 -6.16
C PRO A 418 6.34 -24.69 -5.44
N TYR A 419 5.23 -24.22 -6.05
CA TYR A 419 3.92 -24.22 -5.41
C TYR A 419 3.47 -25.61 -4.97
N ARG A 420 3.44 -26.58 -5.92
CA ARG A 420 2.87 -27.91 -5.68
C ARG A 420 3.66 -28.68 -4.64
N GLU A 421 4.97 -28.67 -4.81
CA GLU A 421 5.91 -29.34 -3.92
C GLU A 421 5.81 -28.78 -2.50
N THR A 422 5.78 -27.45 -2.37
CA THR A 422 5.74 -26.80 -1.07
C THR A 422 4.36 -26.91 -0.41
N LEU A 423 3.28 -26.66 -1.14
CA LEU A 423 1.92 -26.75 -0.57
C LEU A 423 1.56 -28.17 -0.14
N SER A 424 2.08 -29.20 -0.82
CA SER A 424 1.87 -30.60 -0.41
C SER A 424 2.44 -30.92 0.98
N LEU A 425 3.50 -30.20 1.43
CA LEU A 425 4.05 -30.31 2.79
C LEU A 425 3.04 -29.86 3.86
N ALA A 426 2.09 -29.00 3.47
CA ALA A 426 0.96 -28.60 4.31
C ALA A 426 -0.32 -29.43 4.03
N GLY A 427 -0.23 -30.51 3.23
CA GLY A 427 -1.39 -31.29 2.80
C GLY A 427 -2.40 -30.46 2.01
N LEU A 428 -1.89 -29.56 1.17
CA LEU A 428 -2.66 -28.73 0.25
C LEU A 428 -2.33 -29.12 -1.20
N GLU A 429 -3.36 -29.20 -2.02
CA GLU A 429 -3.26 -29.45 -3.45
C GLU A 429 -3.52 -28.16 -4.22
N LEU A 430 -2.74 -27.93 -5.28
CA LEU A 430 -2.96 -26.84 -6.21
C LEU A 430 -3.55 -27.37 -7.51
N HIS A 431 -4.80 -27.03 -7.76
CA HIS A 431 -5.50 -27.34 -9.00
C HIS A 431 -5.43 -26.16 -9.96
N SER A 432 -5.37 -26.43 -11.26
CA SER A 432 -5.45 -25.40 -12.29
C SER A 432 -6.70 -25.63 -13.13
N LEU A 433 -7.44 -24.55 -13.39
CA LEU A 433 -8.62 -24.53 -14.23
C LEU A 433 -8.39 -23.54 -15.37
N GLU A 434 -8.46 -24.01 -16.61
CA GLU A 434 -8.48 -23.10 -17.75
C GLU A 434 -9.86 -22.48 -17.91
N ARG A 435 -9.92 -21.17 -17.92
CA ARG A 435 -11.12 -20.40 -18.24
C ARG A 435 -10.90 -19.63 -19.53
N ARG A 436 -11.76 -19.86 -20.50
CA ARG A 436 -11.78 -19.09 -21.74
C ARG A 436 -12.68 -17.88 -21.55
N ARG A 437 -12.20 -16.70 -21.91
CA ARG A 437 -12.98 -15.47 -21.84
C ARG A 437 -12.85 -14.65 -23.11
N ALA A 438 -13.89 -13.90 -23.40
CA ALA A 438 -13.83 -12.91 -24.46
C ALA A 438 -12.88 -11.77 -24.08
N VAL A 439 -12.16 -11.23 -25.06
CA VAL A 439 -11.33 -10.04 -24.89
C VAL A 439 -11.60 -9.04 -26.00
N LEU A 440 -11.48 -7.74 -25.68
CA LEU A 440 -11.69 -6.66 -26.65
C LEU A 440 -10.51 -6.51 -27.60
N GLY A 441 -9.30 -6.78 -27.15
CA GLY A 441 -8.05 -6.50 -27.88
C GLY A 441 -7.74 -5.00 -27.98
N PHE A 442 -8.40 -4.16 -27.17
CA PHE A 442 -8.12 -2.73 -27.01
C PHE A 442 -8.51 -2.24 -25.62
N ALA A 443 -7.87 -1.17 -25.17
CA ALA A 443 -8.24 -0.43 -23.97
C ALA A 443 -8.90 0.89 -24.32
N ALA A 444 -9.96 1.26 -23.59
CA ALA A 444 -10.63 2.54 -23.75
C ALA A 444 -10.99 3.13 -22.38
N GLU A 445 -10.89 4.44 -22.28
CA GLU A 445 -11.17 5.20 -21.06
C GLU A 445 -12.22 6.27 -21.33
N ARG A 446 -12.98 6.61 -20.30
CA ARG A 446 -13.93 7.72 -20.33
C ARG A 446 -13.22 8.97 -19.79
N ASP A 447 -13.19 10.02 -20.60
CA ASP A 447 -12.63 11.31 -20.19
C ASP A 447 -13.61 12.13 -19.31
N ALA A 448 -13.15 13.28 -18.83
CA ALA A 448 -13.94 14.18 -17.99
C ALA A 448 -15.22 14.72 -18.68
N SER A 449 -15.29 14.72 -20.00
CA SER A 449 -16.47 15.09 -20.76
C SER A 449 -17.47 13.94 -20.91
N GLY A 450 -17.09 12.72 -20.51
CA GLY A 450 -17.87 11.50 -20.68
C GLY A 450 -17.61 10.77 -22.00
N ALA A 451 -16.73 11.27 -22.87
CA ALA A 451 -16.37 10.60 -24.12
C ALA A 451 -15.49 9.38 -23.85
N VAL A 452 -15.72 8.27 -24.56
CA VAL A 452 -14.93 7.05 -24.45
C VAL A 452 -13.89 7.03 -25.56
N ILE A 453 -12.62 7.11 -25.16
CA ILE A 453 -11.48 7.23 -26.08
C ILE A 453 -10.66 5.94 -26.05
N VAL A 454 -10.35 5.38 -27.21
CA VAL A 454 -9.42 4.25 -27.35
C VAL A 454 -8.03 4.73 -26.99
N ARG A 455 -7.42 4.12 -25.97
CA ARG A 455 -6.08 4.47 -25.48
C ARG A 455 -5.00 3.58 -26.07
N ASP A 456 -5.32 2.32 -26.25
CA ASP A 456 -4.38 1.33 -26.75
C ASP A 456 -5.09 0.25 -27.57
N VAL A 457 -4.41 -0.30 -28.54
CA VAL A 457 -4.91 -1.42 -29.36
C VAL A 457 -3.82 -2.49 -29.39
N GLU A 458 -4.14 -3.68 -28.90
CA GLU A 458 -3.22 -4.80 -28.84
C GLU A 458 -2.79 -5.23 -30.25
N ALA A 459 -1.49 -5.31 -30.48
CA ALA A 459 -0.96 -5.77 -31.75
C ALA A 459 -1.47 -7.19 -32.08
N ARG A 460 -1.87 -7.41 -33.33
CA ARG A 460 -2.43 -8.66 -33.85
C ARG A 460 -3.82 -9.04 -33.31
N SER A 461 -4.44 -8.21 -32.46
CA SER A 461 -5.82 -8.41 -32.02
C SER A 461 -6.81 -8.26 -33.18
N SER A 462 -8.04 -8.73 -32.97
CA SER A 462 -9.13 -8.47 -33.90
C SER A 462 -9.45 -6.98 -34.03
N ALA A 463 -9.24 -6.22 -32.98
CA ALA A 463 -9.39 -4.75 -32.99
C ALA A 463 -8.36 -4.09 -33.91
N ALA A 464 -7.09 -4.51 -33.85
CA ALA A 464 -6.04 -4.05 -34.75
C ALA A 464 -6.32 -4.45 -36.20
N GLN A 465 -6.80 -5.68 -36.45
CA GLN A 465 -7.18 -6.16 -37.79
C GLN A 465 -8.37 -5.40 -38.37
N ALA A 466 -9.27 -4.92 -37.52
CA ALA A 466 -10.40 -4.09 -37.91
C ALA A 466 -10.06 -2.59 -38.07
N ASP A 467 -8.79 -2.22 -38.00
CA ASP A 467 -8.27 -0.85 -38.09
C ASP A 467 -8.82 0.09 -37.00
N LEU A 468 -9.12 -0.44 -35.79
CA LEU A 468 -9.34 0.42 -34.62
C LEU A 468 -8.00 1.03 -34.19
N ARG A 469 -7.98 2.32 -33.83
CA ARG A 469 -6.73 3.05 -33.56
C ARG A 469 -6.78 3.77 -32.21
N PRO A 470 -5.65 3.92 -31.52
CA PRO A 470 -5.54 4.85 -30.41
C PRO A 470 -5.96 6.26 -30.83
N GLY A 471 -6.74 6.93 -29.97
CA GLY A 471 -7.33 8.24 -30.25
C GLY A 471 -8.73 8.20 -30.87
N ASP A 472 -9.22 7.07 -31.35
CA ASP A 472 -10.60 6.95 -31.79
C ASP A 472 -11.59 7.21 -30.65
N VAL A 473 -12.59 8.05 -30.86
CA VAL A 473 -13.65 8.31 -29.88
C VAL A 473 -14.85 7.42 -30.20
N ILE A 474 -15.22 6.53 -29.29
CA ILE A 474 -16.31 5.58 -29.48
C ILE A 474 -17.65 6.31 -29.30
N LEU A 475 -18.43 6.41 -30.37
CA LEU A 475 -19.72 7.08 -30.42
C LEU A 475 -20.89 6.13 -30.16
N SER A 476 -20.78 4.86 -30.59
CA SER A 476 -21.80 3.85 -30.30
C SER A 476 -21.19 2.45 -30.17
N TRP A 477 -21.89 1.60 -29.42
CA TRP A 477 -21.56 0.23 -29.07
C TRP A 477 -22.72 -0.70 -29.41
N ASN A 478 -22.58 -1.48 -30.46
CA ASN A 478 -23.69 -2.31 -31.00
C ASN A 478 -24.96 -1.48 -31.25
N GLY A 479 -24.82 -0.25 -31.77
CA GLY A 479 -25.92 0.65 -32.06
C GLY A 479 -26.57 1.32 -30.84
N LYS A 480 -25.99 1.18 -29.64
CA LYS A 480 -26.45 1.78 -28.38
C LYS A 480 -25.36 2.66 -27.79
N ASP A 481 -25.62 3.25 -26.63
CA ASP A 481 -24.62 3.97 -25.86
C ASP A 481 -23.51 3.01 -25.39
N VAL A 482 -22.29 3.56 -25.22
CA VAL A 482 -21.15 2.78 -24.70
C VAL A 482 -21.43 2.35 -23.26
N PRO A 483 -21.29 1.06 -22.92
CA PRO A 483 -21.50 0.56 -21.57
C PRO A 483 -20.72 1.36 -20.53
N ARG A 484 -21.32 1.62 -19.36
CA ARG A 484 -20.64 2.32 -18.27
C ARG A 484 -19.43 1.52 -17.78
N SER A 485 -19.51 0.20 -17.75
CA SER A 485 -18.42 -0.72 -17.41
C SER A 485 -18.21 -1.71 -18.56
N LEU A 486 -17.12 -1.54 -19.31
CA LEU A 486 -16.73 -2.46 -20.39
C LEU A 486 -16.38 -3.85 -19.83
N ALA A 487 -15.75 -3.90 -18.66
CA ALA A 487 -15.41 -5.16 -17.99
C ALA A 487 -16.66 -5.97 -17.61
N ARG A 488 -17.72 -5.30 -17.10
CA ARG A 488 -18.98 -5.99 -16.79
C ARG A 488 -19.66 -6.49 -18.06
N TRP A 489 -19.74 -5.66 -19.10
CA TRP A 489 -20.32 -6.04 -20.39
C TRP A 489 -19.57 -7.25 -20.99
N LEU A 490 -18.24 -7.22 -20.96
CA LEU A 490 -17.39 -8.27 -21.54
C LEU A 490 -17.58 -9.64 -20.85
N ARG A 491 -17.85 -9.67 -19.54
CA ARG A 491 -18.15 -10.92 -18.81
C ARG A 491 -19.38 -11.66 -19.33
N GLU A 492 -20.30 -10.94 -19.97
CA GLU A 492 -21.54 -11.51 -20.53
C GLU A 492 -21.36 -11.97 -21.98
N GLN A 493 -20.19 -11.73 -22.61
CA GLN A 493 -19.91 -12.06 -24.00
C GLN A 493 -19.10 -13.35 -24.13
N LYS A 494 -19.10 -13.89 -25.35
CA LYS A 494 -18.29 -15.06 -25.74
C LYS A 494 -17.23 -14.64 -26.75
N ALA A 495 -16.11 -15.36 -26.78
CA ALA A 495 -15.13 -15.23 -27.84
C ALA A 495 -15.80 -15.50 -29.20
N GLY A 496 -15.47 -14.67 -30.19
CA GLY A 496 -16.06 -14.70 -31.52
C GLY A 496 -17.34 -13.88 -31.69
N ASP A 497 -17.98 -13.38 -30.59
CA ASP A 497 -19.13 -12.49 -30.70
C ASP A 497 -18.76 -11.23 -31.49
N LEU A 498 -19.70 -10.75 -32.30
CA LEU A 498 -19.49 -9.59 -33.16
C LEU A 498 -19.73 -8.31 -32.37
N LEU A 499 -18.74 -7.43 -32.35
CA LEU A 499 -18.84 -6.07 -31.81
C LEU A 499 -18.84 -5.06 -32.96
N ARG A 500 -19.87 -4.22 -33.00
CA ARG A 500 -19.99 -3.12 -33.94
C ARG A 500 -19.82 -1.80 -33.21
N LEU A 501 -18.83 -1.01 -33.63
CA LEU A 501 -18.53 0.31 -33.09
C LEU A 501 -18.77 1.36 -34.18
N ARG A 502 -19.28 2.52 -33.81
CA ARG A 502 -19.05 3.75 -34.55
C ARG A 502 -18.04 4.56 -33.78
N VAL A 503 -17.01 4.98 -34.46
CA VAL A 503 -15.95 5.80 -33.85
C VAL A 503 -15.81 7.11 -34.65
N ARG A 504 -15.39 8.16 -33.94
CA ARG A 504 -14.95 9.39 -34.57
C ARG A 504 -13.44 9.39 -34.59
N ARG A 505 -12.88 9.42 -35.79
CA ARG A 505 -11.45 9.51 -36.06
C ARG A 505 -11.19 10.85 -36.72
N GLU A 506 -10.49 11.75 -36.05
CA GLU A 506 -10.41 13.15 -36.45
C GLU A 506 -11.83 13.74 -36.51
N GLU A 507 -12.29 14.17 -37.69
CA GLU A 507 -13.64 14.71 -37.87
C GLU A 507 -14.58 13.76 -38.67
N LYS A 508 -14.16 12.51 -38.89
CA LYS A 508 -14.92 11.52 -39.68
C LYS A 508 -15.47 10.41 -38.81
N GLU A 509 -16.73 10.04 -39.07
CA GLU A 509 -17.26 8.82 -38.48
C GLU A 509 -16.82 7.58 -39.29
N VAL A 510 -16.33 6.58 -38.58
CA VAL A 510 -15.91 5.31 -39.16
C VAL A 510 -16.68 4.19 -38.47
N ALA A 511 -17.20 3.26 -39.25
CA ALA A 511 -17.79 2.01 -38.76
C ALA A 511 -16.67 0.96 -38.61
N ILE A 512 -16.58 0.37 -37.45
CA ILE A 512 -15.63 -0.69 -37.13
C ILE A 512 -16.42 -1.94 -36.73
N GLU A 513 -16.17 -3.04 -37.42
CA GLU A 513 -16.68 -4.35 -37.01
C GLU A 513 -15.50 -5.26 -36.63
N LEU A 514 -15.57 -5.82 -35.43
CA LEU A 514 -14.56 -6.75 -34.95
C LEU A 514 -15.23 -7.93 -34.22
N ARG A 515 -14.57 -9.06 -34.21
CA ARG A 515 -14.97 -10.20 -33.38
C ARG A 515 -14.17 -10.17 -32.09
N LEU A 516 -14.85 -10.41 -30.96
CA LEU A 516 -14.17 -10.52 -29.67
C LEU A 516 -13.12 -11.63 -29.73
N GLY A 517 -11.93 -11.33 -29.29
CA GLY A 517 -10.84 -12.30 -29.16
C GLY A 517 -11.10 -13.32 -28.06
N GLU A 518 -10.28 -14.34 -28.01
CA GLU A 518 -10.27 -15.32 -26.91
C GLU A 518 -8.96 -15.15 -26.12
N ALA A 519 -9.07 -15.06 -24.80
CA ALA A 519 -7.97 -15.28 -23.90
C ALA A 519 -8.22 -16.53 -23.06
N VAL A 520 -7.20 -17.36 -22.93
CA VAL A 520 -7.18 -18.49 -22.02
C VAL A 520 -6.49 -18.03 -20.74
N GLU A 521 -7.22 -18.06 -19.66
CA GLU A 521 -6.77 -17.68 -18.32
C GLU A 521 -6.66 -18.93 -17.47
N THR A 522 -5.51 -19.17 -16.87
CA THR A 522 -5.32 -20.27 -15.92
C THR A 522 -5.62 -19.75 -14.52
N LEU A 523 -6.66 -20.26 -13.91
CA LEU A 523 -7.01 -19.99 -12.51
C LEU A 523 -6.46 -21.10 -11.64
N TYR A 524 -5.90 -20.72 -10.49
CA TYR A 524 -5.40 -21.68 -9.52
C TYR A 524 -6.34 -21.74 -8.31
N GLN A 525 -6.58 -22.93 -7.82
CA GLN A 525 -7.41 -23.22 -6.66
C GLN A 525 -6.62 -24.06 -5.68
N VAL A 526 -6.62 -23.66 -4.42
CA VAL A 526 -6.00 -24.39 -3.33
C VAL A 526 -7.07 -25.19 -2.59
N ALA A 527 -6.81 -26.47 -2.39
CA ALA A 527 -7.72 -27.38 -1.70
C ALA A 527 -6.97 -28.26 -0.70
N GLU A 528 -7.67 -28.82 0.28
CA GLU A 528 -7.09 -29.77 1.22
C GLU A 528 -6.92 -31.13 0.58
N GLU A 529 -5.72 -31.72 0.69
CA GLU A 529 -5.46 -33.10 0.29
C GLU A 529 -6.23 -34.09 1.18
N SER A 530 -7.01 -34.94 0.58
CA SER A 530 -7.88 -35.88 1.32
C SER A 530 -7.10 -36.90 2.14
N ARG A 531 -5.89 -37.26 1.72
CA ARG A 531 -5.01 -38.25 2.34
C ARG A 531 -3.72 -37.66 2.89
N ALA A 532 -3.77 -36.40 3.30
CA ALA A 532 -2.61 -35.70 3.90
C ALA A 532 -2.08 -36.50 5.12
N THR A 533 -0.77 -36.54 5.26
CA THR A 533 -0.09 -37.13 6.42
C THR A 533 -0.41 -36.35 7.70
N GLU A 534 -0.19 -36.94 8.87
CA GLU A 534 -0.37 -36.26 10.15
C GLU A 534 0.51 -35.02 10.26
N LYS A 535 1.77 -35.13 9.83
CA LYS A 535 2.71 -34.00 9.76
C LYS A 535 2.17 -32.88 8.86
N ALA A 536 1.73 -33.21 7.67
CA ALA A 536 1.21 -32.21 6.72
C ALA A 536 -0.05 -31.51 7.27
N ARG A 537 -0.96 -32.27 7.92
CA ARG A 537 -2.11 -31.66 8.62
C ARG A 537 -1.70 -30.75 9.75
N SER A 538 -0.66 -31.12 10.53
CA SER A 538 -0.12 -30.25 11.59
C SER A 538 0.44 -28.95 11.04
N VAL A 539 1.18 -29.00 9.93
CA VAL A 539 1.70 -27.81 9.23
C VAL A 539 0.54 -26.92 8.77
N ARG A 540 -0.50 -27.49 8.15
CA ARG A 540 -1.69 -26.77 7.71
C ARG A 540 -2.43 -26.10 8.87
N GLU A 541 -2.66 -26.82 9.97
CA GLU A 541 -3.29 -26.24 11.17
C GLU A 541 -2.44 -25.12 11.76
N GLY A 542 -1.11 -25.27 11.72
CA GLY A 542 -0.18 -24.21 12.10
C GLY A 542 -0.35 -22.95 11.24
N LEU A 543 -0.45 -23.11 9.92
CA LEU A 543 -0.73 -22.03 8.99
C LEU A 543 -2.03 -21.28 9.34
N LEU A 544 -3.12 -22.04 9.48
CA LEU A 544 -4.47 -21.49 9.65
C LEU A 544 -4.75 -20.93 11.04
N ARG A 545 -4.03 -21.36 12.08
CA ARG A 545 -4.28 -20.99 13.49
C ARG A 545 -3.12 -20.22 14.13
N GLY A 546 -1.98 -20.11 13.47
CA GLY A 546 -0.79 -19.49 14.06
C GLY A 546 -0.23 -20.26 15.26
N VAL A 547 -0.44 -21.58 15.30
CA VAL A 547 0.06 -22.42 16.40
C VAL A 547 1.27 -23.22 15.95
N THR A 548 2.21 -23.41 16.90
CA THR A 548 3.34 -24.31 16.77
C THR A 548 3.15 -25.45 17.78
N GLN A 549 3.05 -26.69 17.29
CA GLN A 549 2.98 -27.89 18.14
C GLN A 549 3.91 -28.94 17.55
N ALA A 550 4.76 -29.50 18.38
CA ALA A 550 5.51 -30.70 18.00
C ALA A 550 4.52 -31.82 17.69
N VAL A 551 4.68 -32.45 16.52
CA VAL A 551 4.01 -33.75 16.27
C VAL A 551 4.67 -34.73 17.23
N ALA A 552 3.89 -35.27 18.17
CA ALA A 552 4.40 -36.31 19.05
C ALA A 552 4.88 -37.48 18.16
N THR A 553 6.18 -37.63 18.04
CA THR A 553 6.79 -38.82 17.41
C THR A 553 6.40 -40.03 18.24
N LYS A 554 5.48 -40.86 17.70
CA LYS A 554 5.18 -42.18 18.26
C LYS A 554 6.30 -43.14 17.93
#